data_a31f650f59578d324089f28f11fd6a14
#
_entry.id   a31f650f59578d324089f28f11fd6a14
#
_cell.length_a   1.000
_cell.length_b   1.000
_cell.length_c   1.000
_cell.angle_alpha   90.00
_cell.angle_beta   90.00
_cell.angle_gamma   90.00
#
_symmetry.space_group_name_H-M   'P 1'
#
loop_
_entity.id
_entity.type
_entity.pdbx_description
1 polymer ?
#
loop_
_entity_poly.entity_id
_entity_poly.type
_entity_poly.pdbx_seq_one_letter_code
_entity_poly.pdbx_strand_id
1 'polypeptide(L)'
;EKWFYQCIQSRYGFNPHHAQLADGIEVFIGQGQKVGMGGHLMGQKVTDQVAEMRSLPSGIDQRSPARHPDWLGPDDLALKVEELRQLTKNKVPIQLKLGASKVYDDVRMAAKCDPDSIYLDGMEGSTGAGPHIAAANTGIPGIAAIREARRALDDVGKTGKVTLIYAGGVRDGADMAKALALGADAIAIGTGAMVALNCNKEIPESNFEKEMGVP
;
A
#
# COMPACT_ATOMS: atom_id res chain seq x y z
N GLU A 1 2.97 -15.93 -13.60
CA GLU A 1 2.72 -15.11 -12.41
C GLU A 1 2.27 -13.74 -12.84
N LYS A 2 1.40 -13.10 -12.05
CA LYS A 2 0.95 -11.72 -12.25
C LYS A 2 1.49 -10.84 -11.14
N TRP A 3 1.88 -9.61 -11.47
CA TRP A 3 2.46 -8.69 -10.51
C TRP A 3 2.04 -7.25 -10.76
N PHE A 4 1.98 -6.46 -9.66
CA PHE A 4 1.71 -5.04 -9.69
C PHE A 4 3.01 -4.25 -9.53
N TYR A 5 3.18 -3.24 -10.37
CA TYR A 5 4.25 -2.26 -10.20
C TYR A 5 3.82 -1.19 -9.20
N GLN A 6 4.60 -0.99 -8.14
CA GLN A 6 4.27 -0.01 -7.11
C GLN A 6 4.90 1.36 -7.39
N CYS A 7 4.06 2.38 -7.52
CA CYS A 7 4.44 3.79 -7.57
C CYS A 7 4.33 4.38 -6.17
N ILE A 8 5.46 4.46 -5.46
CA ILE A 8 5.56 4.95 -4.08
C ILE A 8 6.15 6.37 -4.02
N GLN A 9 5.94 7.11 -2.92
CA GLN A 9 6.39 8.49 -2.72
C GLN A 9 7.90 8.66 -2.94
N SER A 10 8.70 7.70 -2.51
CA SER A 10 10.16 7.70 -2.68
C SER A 10 10.62 7.51 -4.11
N ARG A 11 9.74 6.98 -4.98
CA ARG A 11 10.09 6.59 -6.35
C ARG A 11 11.29 5.65 -6.45
N TYR A 12 11.50 4.79 -5.45
CA TYR A 12 12.58 3.81 -5.46
C TYR A 12 12.49 2.92 -6.70
N GLY A 13 13.48 3.05 -7.59
CA GLY A 13 13.51 2.28 -8.82
C GLY A 13 12.34 2.55 -9.75
N PHE A 14 11.69 3.74 -9.68
CA PHE A 14 10.64 4.06 -10.64
C PHE A 14 11.17 3.96 -12.07
N ASN A 15 10.62 3.02 -12.82
CA ASN A 15 11.05 2.71 -14.15
C ASN A 15 9.83 2.55 -15.08
N PRO A 16 9.62 3.48 -16.03
CA PRO A 16 8.49 3.42 -16.95
C PRO A 16 8.43 2.13 -17.76
N HIS A 17 9.58 1.57 -18.12
CA HIS A 17 9.63 0.30 -18.86
C HIS A 17 9.09 -0.85 -18.01
N HIS A 18 9.49 -0.96 -16.74
CA HIS A 18 8.95 -1.97 -15.84
C HIS A 18 7.45 -1.77 -15.59
N ALA A 19 6.99 -0.53 -15.45
CA ALA A 19 5.56 -0.24 -15.33
C ALA A 19 4.76 -0.70 -16.56
N GLN A 20 5.33 -0.62 -17.77
CA GLN A 20 4.70 -1.13 -18.99
C GLN A 20 4.63 -2.66 -19.08
N LEU A 21 5.50 -3.36 -18.36
CA LEU A 21 5.54 -4.83 -18.31
C LEU A 21 4.66 -5.42 -17.21
N ALA A 22 4.19 -4.60 -16.26
CA ALA A 22 3.38 -5.04 -15.15
C ALA A 22 1.96 -5.44 -15.58
N ASP A 23 1.33 -6.31 -14.79
CA ASP A 23 -0.09 -6.68 -14.94
C ASP A 23 -1.04 -5.68 -14.27
N GLY A 24 -0.52 -4.74 -13.51
CA GLY A 24 -1.25 -3.65 -12.86
C GLY A 24 -0.29 -2.65 -12.23
N ILE A 25 -0.78 -1.45 -11.93
CA ILE A 25 -0.03 -0.43 -11.20
C ILE A 25 -0.72 -0.10 -9.90
N GLU A 26 0.03 -0.10 -8.81
CA GLU A 26 -0.41 0.39 -7.52
C GLU A 26 0.21 1.76 -7.22
N VAL A 27 -0.62 2.77 -7.06
CA VAL A 27 -0.21 4.05 -6.49
C VAL A 27 -0.31 3.94 -4.98
N PHE A 28 0.84 3.92 -4.33
CA PHE A 28 0.93 3.75 -2.89
C PHE A 28 0.86 5.12 -2.20
N ILE A 29 -0.23 5.39 -1.47
CA ILE A 29 -0.40 6.62 -0.70
C ILE A 29 -0.04 6.38 0.77
N GLY A 30 -0.28 5.17 1.28
CA GLY A 30 0.04 4.76 2.63
C GLY A 30 -0.32 3.31 2.88
N GLN A 31 -0.12 2.86 4.10
CA GLN A 31 -0.52 1.54 4.59
C GLN A 31 -1.01 1.64 6.04
N GLY A 32 -1.62 0.59 6.56
CA GLY A 32 -2.40 0.63 7.79
C GLY A 32 -1.65 1.14 9.01
N GLN A 33 -0.46 0.61 9.29
CA GLN A 33 0.33 0.97 10.47
C GLN A 33 0.99 2.38 10.38
N LYS A 34 1.11 2.93 9.19
CA LYS A 34 1.71 4.24 8.95
C LYS A 34 0.96 4.99 7.86
N VAL A 35 -0.25 5.38 8.19
CA VAL A 35 -1.15 6.08 7.26
C VAL A 35 -0.50 7.34 6.68
N GLY A 36 -0.49 7.45 5.35
CA GLY A 36 0.08 8.59 4.64
C GLY A 36 1.60 8.69 4.64
N MET A 37 2.31 7.71 5.17
CA MET A 37 3.77 7.70 5.22
C MET A 37 4.35 6.73 4.21
N GLY A 38 5.49 7.10 3.63
CA GLY A 38 6.24 6.25 2.72
C GLY A 38 7.18 5.24 3.41
N GLY A 39 8.13 4.70 2.65
CA GLY A 39 9.10 3.72 3.12
C GLY A 39 10.29 4.35 3.86
N HIS A 40 10.92 3.52 4.67
CA HIS A 40 12.20 3.81 5.29
C HIS A 40 13.09 2.56 5.15
N LEU A 41 14.28 2.73 4.61
CA LEU A 41 15.28 1.68 4.50
C LEU A 41 16.60 2.19 5.08
N MET A 42 17.06 1.54 6.15
CA MET A 42 18.32 1.91 6.80
C MET A 42 19.51 1.63 5.89
N GLY A 43 20.54 2.48 5.92
CA GLY A 43 21.72 2.39 5.08
C GLY A 43 22.42 1.02 5.14
N GLN A 44 22.44 0.40 6.31
CA GLN A 44 23.00 -0.95 6.49
C GLN A 44 22.27 -2.04 5.70
N LYS A 45 21.02 -1.79 5.29
CA LYS A 45 20.22 -2.67 4.43
C LYS A 45 20.31 -2.30 2.95
N VAL A 46 20.89 -1.15 2.63
CA VAL A 46 21.10 -0.70 1.25
C VAL A 46 22.43 -1.29 0.75
N THR A 47 22.43 -2.60 0.48
CA THR A 47 23.54 -3.30 -0.15
C THR A 47 23.72 -2.80 -1.60
N ASP A 48 24.85 -3.11 -2.24
CA ASP A 48 25.11 -2.73 -3.62
C ASP A 48 24.02 -3.26 -4.57
N GLN A 49 23.55 -4.49 -4.35
CA GLN A 49 22.45 -5.07 -5.11
C GLN A 49 21.13 -4.28 -4.94
N VAL A 50 20.80 -3.89 -3.71
CA VAL A 50 19.60 -3.09 -3.42
C VAL A 50 19.74 -1.68 -4.00
N ALA A 51 20.92 -1.09 -3.91
CA ALA A 51 21.24 0.22 -4.45
C ALA A 51 21.06 0.23 -5.98
N GLU A 52 21.61 -0.75 -6.68
CA GLU A 52 21.44 -0.92 -8.12
C GLU A 52 19.97 -1.10 -8.51
N MET A 53 19.28 -2.05 -7.87
CA MET A 53 17.88 -2.38 -8.15
C MET A 53 16.93 -1.19 -7.93
N ARG A 54 17.21 -0.33 -6.93
CA ARG A 54 16.36 0.81 -6.56
C ARG A 54 16.88 2.16 -7.05
N SER A 55 17.99 2.17 -7.78
CA SER A 55 18.66 3.40 -8.26
C SER A 55 19.01 4.36 -7.11
N LEU A 56 19.62 3.81 -6.05
CA LEU A 56 19.96 4.51 -4.82
C LEU A 56 21.46 4.46 -4.54
N PRO A 57 22.02 5.41 -3.78
CA PRO A 57 23.39 5.27 -3.26
C PRO A 57 23.46 4.12 -2.23
N SER A 58 24.51 3.30 -2.32
CA SER A 58 24.78 2.22 -1.37
C SER A 58 25.13 2.76 0.02
N GLY A 59 24.69 2.08 1.06
CA GLY A 59 25.06 2.36 2.46
C GLY A 59 24.43 3.61 3.07
N ILE A 60 23.50 4.28 2.39
CA ILE A 60 22.84 5.51 2.87
C ILE A 60 21.38 5.24 3.19
N ASP A 61 20.90 5.79 4.33
CA ASP A 61 19.49 5.72 4.71
C ASP A 61 18.59 6.28 3.62
N GLN A 62 17.56 5.53 3.26
CA GLN A 62 16.57 5.94 2.29
C GLN A 62 15.24 6.22 3.00
N ARG A 63 14.82 7.47 2.99
CA ARG A 63 13.55 7.92 3.56
C ARG A 63 12.65 8.47 2.47
N SER A 64 11.44 7.96 2.41
CA SER A 64 10.43 8.55 1.54
C SER A 64 10.04 9.93 2.04
N PRO A 65 9.75 10.87 1.14
CA PRO A 65 9.06 12.10 1.53
C PRO A 65 7.66 11.74 2.08
N ALA A 66 7.11 12.64 2.91
CA ALA A 66 5.77 12.47 3.49
C ALA A 66 4.65 12.54 2.43
N ARG A 67 4.94 13.09 1.25
CA ARG A 67 4.00 13.22 0.13
C ARG A 67 4.65 12.73 -1.16
N HIS A 68 3.84 12.30 -2.07
CA HIS A 68 4.29 12.11 -3.44
C HIS A 68 4.79 13.45 -4.01
N PRO A 69 5.91 13.46 -4.73
CA PRO A 69 6.42 14.69 -5.35
C PRO A 69 5.57 15.17 -6.52
N ASP A 70 4.71 14.31 -7.09
CA ASP A 70 4.00 14.56 -8.35
C ASP A 70 2.64 15.21 -8.17
N TRP A 71 2.03 15.13 -6.97
CA TRP A 71 0.70 15.67 -6.73
C TRP A 71 0.51 16.19 -5.31
N LEU A 72 -0.35 17.17 -5.16
CA LEU A 72 -0.69 17.82 -3.87
C LEU A 72 -2.12 17.47 -3.42
N GLY A 73 -3.00 17.11 -4.32
CA GLY A 73 -4.40 16.86 -4.03
C GLY A 73 -5.07 15.89 -5.00
N PRO A 74 -6.39 15.67 -4.84
CA PRO A 74 -7.14 14.72 -5.66
C PRO A 74 -7.12 15.02 -7.17
N ASP A 75 -7.13 16.28 -7.55
CA ASP A 75 -7.14 16.68 -8.96
C ASP A 75 -5.81 16.30 -9.63
N ASP A 76 -4.70 16.58 -8.98
CA ASP A 76 -3.37 16.17 -9.45
C ASP A 76 -3.23 14.64 -9.46
N LEU A 77 -3.79 13.96 -8.46
CA LEU A 77 -3.80 12.49 -8.41
C LEU A 77 -4.59 11.90 -9.58
N ALA A 78 -5.71 12.53 -9.96
CA ALA A 78 -6.47 12.09 -11.13
C ALA A 78 -5.64 12.22 -12.42
N LEU A 79 -4.88 13.32 -12.58
CA LEU A 79 -3.93 13.48 -13.68
C LEU A 79 -2.84 12.40 -13.65
N LYS A 80 -2.34 12.04 -12.47
CA LYS A 80 -1.36 10.95 -12.31
C LYS A 80 -1.91 9.59 -12.69
N VAL A 81 -3.15 9.29 -12.32
CA VAL A 81 -3.84 8.07 -12.76
C VAL A 81 -3.95 8.03 -14.28
N GLU A 82 -4.33 9.13 -14.92
CA GLU A 82 -4.40 9.22 -16.37
C GLU A 82 -3.03 9.07 -17.05
N GLU A 83 -1.99 9.70 -16.51
CA GLU A 83 -0.59 9.51 -16.97
C GLU A 83 -0.19 8.02 -16.96
N LEU A 84 -0.50 7.31 -15.88
CA LEU A 84 -0.19 5.88 -15.76
C LEU A 84 -1.02 5.02 -16.73
N ARG A 85 -2.27 5.39 -16.97
CA ARG A 85 -3.09 4.76 -18.00
C ARG A 85 -2.50 4.95 -19.40
N GLN A 86 -2.06 6.14 -19.74
CA GLN A 86 -1.41 6.42 -21.03
C GLN A 86 -0.08 5.67 -21.15
N LEU A 87 0.74 5.67 -20.09
CA LEU A 87 2.01 4.92 -20.04
C LEU A 87 1.81 3.44 -20.37
N THR A 88 0.76 2.83 -19.86
CA THR A 88 0.42 1.41 -20.06
C THR A 88 -0.51 1.18 -21.26
N LYS A 89 -0.86 2.24 -22.01
CA LYS A 89 -1.80 2.18 -23.14
C LYS A 89 -3.17 1.61 -22.74
N ASN A 90 -3.62 1.91 -21.53
CA ASN A 90 -4.87 1.40 -20.93
C ASN A 90 -4.97 -0.13 -20.90
N LYS A 91 -3.86 -0.84 -20.78
CA LYS A 91 -3.84 -2.31 -20.81
C LYS A 91 -3.93 -2.95 -19.43
N VAL A 92 -3.64 -2.19 -18.37
CA VAL A 92 -3.56 -2.74 -17.01
C VAL A 92 -4.37 -1.89 -16.03
N PRO A 93 -4.90 -2.48 -14.96
CA PRO A 93 -5.64 -1.74 -13.93
C PRO A 93 -4.71 -0.83 -13.13
N ILE A 94 -5.27 0.29 -12.68
CA ILE A 94 -4.65 1.22 -11.76
C ILE A 94 -5.33 1.10 -10.39
N GLN A 95 -4.55 0.79 -9.39
CA GLN A 95 -4.98 0.62 -7.99
C GLN A 95 -4.48 1.80 -7.15
N LEU A 96 -5.33 2.34 -6.27
CA LEU A 96 -4.92 3.29 -5.24
C LEU A 96 -4.87 2.58 -3.89
N LYS A 97 -3.72 2.59 -3.22
CA LYS A 97 -3.55 2.01 -1.88
C LYS A 97 -3.58 3.06 -0.79
N LEU A 98 -4.50 2.88 0.16
CA LEU A 98 -4.76 3.77 1.29
C LEU A 98 -4.57 3.03 2.61
N GLY A 99 -4.00 3.69 3.61
CA GLY A 99 -4.11 3.28 5.01
C GLY A 99 -5.45 3.75 5.59
N ALA A 100 -6.11 2.92 6.36
CA ALA A 100 -7.41 3.24 6.95
C ALA A 100 -7.29 4.34 8.02
N SER A 101 -7.86 5.52 7.76
CA SER A 101 -7.95 6.63 8.70
C SER A 101 -9.31 7.32 8.60
N LYS A 102 -9.46 8.39 7.84
CA LYS A 102 -10.76 9.01 7.50
C LYS A 102 -11.38 8.31 6.30
N VAL A 103 -11.66 7.03 6.45
CA VAL A 103 -11.96 6.10 5.37
C VAL A 103 -13.03 6.59 4.42
N TYR A 104 -14.14 7.10 4.96
CA TYR A 104 -15.26 7.58 4.14
C TYR A 104 -14.83 8.72 3.21
N ASP A 105 -14.13 9.71 3.73
CA ASP A 105 -13.69 10.87 2.93
C ASP A 105 -12.55 10.49 1.98
N ASP A 106 -11.58 9.71 2.47
CA ASP A 106 -10.42 9.30 1.69
C ASP A 106 -10.83 8.43 0.49
N VAL A 107 -11.75 7.48 0.70
CA VAL A 107 -12.25 6.61 -0.38
C VAL A 107 -13.09 7.39 -1.38
N ARG A 108 -13.90 8.37 -0.95
CA ARG A 108 -14.64 9.25 -1.87
C ARG A 108 -13.71 10.07 -2.75
N MET A 109 -12.65 10.63 -2.17
CA MET A 109 -11.63 11.38 -2.94
C MET A 109 -10.90 10.46 -3.92
N ALA A 110 -10.46 9.29 -3.46
CA ALA A 110 -9.78 8.31 -4.30
C ALA A 110 -10.68 7.83 -5.46
N ALA A 111 -11.95 7.54 -5.19
CA ALA A 111 -12.89 7.08 -6.19
C ALA A 111 -13.16 8.11 -7.31
N LYS A 112 -13.01 9.42 -7.02
CA LYS A 112 -13.12 10.49 -8.02
C LYS A 112 -11.92 10.56 -8.96
N CYS A 113 -10.79 9.99 -8.58
CA CYS A 113 -9.61 9.87 -9.44
C CYS A 113 -9.72 8.73 -10.47
N ASP A 114 -10.86 8.05 -10.50
CA ASP A 114 -11.21 6.97 -11.43
C ASP A 114 -10.24 5.78 -11.47
N PRO A 115 -9.85 5.21 -10.30
CA PRO A 115 -9.07 3.98 -10.26
C PRO A 115 -9.95 2.76 -10.60
N ASP A 116 -9.30 1.65 -11.00
CA ASP A 116 -9.98 0.36 -11.17
C ASP A 116 -10.20 -0.35 -9.84
N SER A 117 -9.32 -0.10 -8.85
CA SER A 117 -9.45 -0.64 -7.51
C SER A 117 -8.93 0.31 -6.44
N ILE A 118 -9.47 0.15 -5.24
CA ILE A 118 -8.98 0.79 -4.01
C ILE A 118 -8.57 -0.31 -3.05
N TYR A 119 -7.30 -0.30 -2.67
CA TYR A 119 -6.73 -1.20 -1.68
C TYR A 119 -6.75 -0.48 -0.32
N LEU A 120 -7.59 -0.95 0.57
CA LEU A 120 -7.75 -0.40 1.92
C LEU A 120 -7.02 -1.27 2.93
N ASP A 121 -6.02 -0.70 3.59
CA ASP A 121 -5.17 -1.38 4.56
C ASP A 121 -5.53 -0.95 5.99
N GLY A 122 -6.04 -1.86 6.81
CA GLY A 122 -6.35 -1.61 8.22
C GLY A 122 -5.11 -1.39 9.08
N MET A 123 -5.27 -0.85 10.28
CA MET A 123 -4.16 -0.58 11.22
C MET A 123 -3.33 -1.83 11.56
N GLU A 124 -3.87 -3.01 11.34
CA GLU A 124 -3.19 -4.29 11.50
C GLU A 124 -2.22 -4.58 10.34
N GLY A 125 -2.33 -3.84 9.23
CA GLY A 125 -1.41 -3.90 8.10
C GLY A 125 -0.05 -3.37 8.49
N SER A 126 0.87 -4.28 8.77
CA SER A 126 2.12 -4.02 9.47
C SER A 126 3.30 -3.85 8.52
N THR A 127 4.31 -3.18 9.02
CA THR A 127 5.63 -3.04 8.38
C THR A 127 6.68 -2.93 9.47
N GLY A 128 7.84 -3.54 9.27
CA GLY A 128 8.98 -3.37 10.17
C GLY A 128 9.65 -1.98 10.11
N ALA A 129 9.22 -1.12 9.20
CA ALA A 129 9.82 0.21 8.98
C ALA A 129 8.86 1.36 9.33
N GLY A 130 7.90 1.13 10.22
CA GLY A 130 7.00 2.18 10.72
C GLY A 130 7.59 2.88 11.95
N PRO A 131 7.56 4.22 12.04
CA PRO A 131 7.89 4.91 13.28
C PRO A 131 6.95 4.49 14.41
N HIS A 132 7.49 4.26 15.61
CA HIS A 132 6.71 3.81 16.76
C HIS A 132 5.49 4.70 17.05
N ILE A 133 5.66 6.02 16.96
CA ILE A 133 4.58 6.98 17.18
C ILE A 133 3.43 6.81 16.17
N ALA A 134 3.74 6.49 14.92
CA ALA A 134 2.71 6.23 13.91
C ALA A 134 2.03 4.89 14.19
N ALA A 135 2.80 3.84 14.41
CA ALA A 135 2.28 2.50 14.70
C ALA A 135 1.35 2.47 15.92
N ALA A 136 1.66 3.26 16.95
CA ALA A 136 0.87 3.32 18.18
C ALA A 136 -0.36 4.24 18.11
N ASN A 137 -0.39 5.21 17.20
CA ASN A 137 -1.36 6.31 17.25
C ASN A 137 -2.09 6.60 15.94
N THR A 138 -1.84 5.87 14.86
CA THR A 138 -2.49 6.10 13.56
C THR A 138 -3.27 4.88 13.07
N GLY A 139 -4.21 5.13 12.16
CA GLY A 139 -5.04 4.09 11.58
C GLY A 139 -6.23 3.70 12.44
N ILE A 140 -7.12 2.93 11.86
CA ILE A 140 -8.28 2.32 12.52
C ILE A 140 -8.36 0.83 12.17
N PRO A 141 -9.04 0.00 13.00
CA PRO A 141 -9.21 -1.41 12.71
C PRO A 141 -9.84 -1.64 11.34
N GLY A 142 -9.20 -2.48 10.54
CA GLY A 142 -9.58 -2.68 9.15
C GLY A 142 -10.99 -3.21 8.99
N ILE A 143 -11.44 -4.10 9.88
CA ILE A 143 -12.79 -4.65 9.83
C ILE A 143 -13.87 -3.56 9.97
N ALA A 144 -13.61 -2.52 10.76
CA ALA A 144 -14.49 -1.36 10.89
C ALA A 144 -14.44 -0.46 9.64
N ALA A 145 -13.28 -0.39 9.00
CA ALA A 145 -13.03 0.45 7.84
C ALA A 145 -13.80 0.00 6.58
N ILE A 146 -14.04 -1.31 6.41
CA ILE A 146 -14.67 -1.87 5.21
C ILE A 146 -16.05 -1.27 4.96
N ARG A 147 -16.88 -1.17 6.00
CA ARG A 147 -18.25 -0.63 5.88
C ARG A 147 -18.26 0.84 5.48
N GLU A 148 -17.36 1.63 6.03
CA GLU A 148 -17.22 3.05 5.68
C GLU A 148 -16.74 3.22 4.24
N ALA A 149 -15.79 2.39 3.79
CA ALA A 149 -15.32 2.39 2.42
C ALA A 149 -16.42 2.01 1.43
N ARG A 150 -17.20 0.97 1.73
CA ARG A 150 -18.33 0.57 0.89
C ARG A 150 -19.38 1.67 0.78
N ARG A 151 -19.78 2.27 1.92
CA ARG A 151 -20.69 3.39 1.94
C ARG A 151 -20.18 4.56 1.09
N ALA A 152 -18.89 4.86 1.17
CA ALA A 152 -18.27 5.90 0.38
C ALA A 152 -18.39 5.64 -1.13
N LEU A 153 -18.17 4.39 -1.57
CA LEU A 153 -18.32 3.98 -2.97
C LEU A 153 -19.80 4.02 -3.42
N ASP A 154 -20.72 3.62 -2.55
CA ASP A 154 -22.18 3.69 -2.82
C ASP A 154 -22.61 5.16 -3.08
N ASP A 155 -22.21 6.06 -2.17
CA ASP A 155 -22.60 7.47 -2.21
C ASP A 155 -22.04 8.24 -3.43
N VAL A 156 -20.92 7.76 -4.00
CA VAL A 156 -20.38 8.35 -5.25
C VAL A 156 -20.75 7.55 -6.52
N GLY A 157 -21.59 6.52 -6.40
CA GLY A 157 -22.07 5.71 -7.53
C GLY A 157 -20.98 4.87 -8.19
N LYS A 158 -19.97 4.43 -7.41
CA LYS A 158 -18.83 3.64 -7.90
C LYS A 158 -18.86 2.16 -7.45
N THR A 159 -19.83 1.75 -6.66
CA THR A 159 -20.04 0.32 -6.32
C THR A 159 -20.26 -0.50 -7.59
N GLY A 160 -19.55 -1.62 -7.69
CA GLY A 160 -19.53 -2.48 -8.88
C GLY A 160 -18.68 -1.95 -10.05
N LYS A 161 -18.10 -0.74 -9.92
CA LYS A 161 -17.17 -0.16 -10.90
C LYS A 161 -15.75 -0.12 -10.38
N VAL A 162 -15.59 0.17 -9.09
CA VAL A 162 -14.29 0.18 -8.39
C VAL A 162 -14.26 -1.01 -7.45
N THR A 163 -13.28 -1.88 -7.62
CA THR A 163 -13.05 -3.03 -6.75
C THR A 163 -12.50 -2.58 -5.41
N LEU A 164 -13.16 -2.93 -4.31
CA LEU A 164 -12.67 -2.68 -2.95
C LEU A 164 -11.87 -3.89 -2.46
N ILE A 165 -10.56 -3.72 -2.31
CA ILE A 165 -9.65 -4.74 -1.80
C ILE A 165 -9.35 -4.42 -0.35
N TYR A 166 -9.51 -5.40 0.53
CA TYR A 166 -9.21 -5.27 1.95
C TYR A 166 -7.91 -5.98 2.33
N ALA A 167 -7.11 -5.35 3.16
CA ALA A 167 -5.94 -5.93 3.82
C ALA A 167 -5.83 -5.46 5.27
N GLY A 168 -5.00 -6.16 6.03
CA GLY A 168 -4.73 -5.87 7.43
C GLY A 168 -5.30 -6.93 8.36
N GLY A 169 -4.44 -7.64 9.08
CA GLY A 169 -4.82 -8.59 10.11
C GLY A 169 -5.53 -9.87 9.63
N VAL A 170 -5.52 -10.16 8.35
CA VAL A 170 -6.13 -11.38 7.80
C VAL A 170 -5.24 -12.58 8.13
N ARG A 171 -5.74 -13.51 8.92
CA ARG A 171 -5.01 -14.67 9.46
C ARG A 171 -5.49 -15.99 8.87
N ASP A 172 -6.80 -16.08 8.61
CA ASP A 172 -7.45 -17.33 8.19
C ASP A 172 -8.67 -17.07 7.29
N GLY A 173 -9.30 -18.14 6.85
CA GLY A 173 -10.50 -18.09 6.00
C GLY A 173 -11.71 -17.44 6.66
N ALA A 174 -11.81 -17.47 8.00
CA ALA A 174 -12.92 -16.84 8.71
C ALA A 174 -12.78 -15.31 8.66
N ASP A 175 -11.58 -14.79 8.79
CA ASP A 175 -11.31 -13.35 8.63
C ASP A 175 -11.62 -12.90 7.19
N MET A 176 -11.26 -13.71 6.20
CA MET A 176 -11.59 -13.45 4.78
C MET A 176 -13.12 -13.42 4.57
N ALA A 177 -13.84 -14.41 5.07
CA ALA A 177 -15.29 -14.47 4.93
C ALA A 177 -16.00 -13.28 5.59
N LYS A 178 -15.55 -12.86 6.77
CA LYS A 178 -16.07 -11.66 7.45
C LYS A 178 -15.84 -10.39 6.63
N ALA A 179 -14.64 -10.22 6.08
CA ALA A 179 -14.32 -9.05 5.27
C ALA A 179 -15.17 -8.97 3.99
N LEU A 180 -15.36 -10.09 3.31
CA LEU A 180 -16.25 -10.17 2.14
C LEU A 180 -17.71 -9.87 2.52
N ALA A 181 -18.19 -10.44 3.63
CA ALA A 181 -19.55 -10.18 4.12
C ALA A 181 -19.79 -8.72 4.51
N LEU A 182 -18.74 -8.00 4.93
CA LEU A 182 -18.80 -6.57 5.25
C LEU A 182 -18.74 -5.66 4.01
N GLY A 183 -18.41 -6.21 2.86
CA GLY A 183 -18.48 -5.48 1.59
C GLY A 183 -17.16 -5.32 0.85
N ALA A 184 -16.08 -6.00 1.25
CA ALA A 184 -14.89 -6.11 0.40
C ALA A 184 -15.19 -7.01 -0.81
N ASP A 185 -14.62 -6.69 -1.97
CA ASP A 185 -14.75 -7.51 -3.18
C ASP A 185 -13.58 -8.52 -3.30
N ALA A 186 -12.43 -8.18 -2.69
CA ALA A 186 -11.24 -9.03 -2.69
C ALA A 186 -10.43 -8.83 -1.40
N ILE A 187 -9.57 -9.79 -1.11
CA ILE A 187 -8.74 -9.82 0.10
C ILE A 187 -7.27 -9.92 -0.31
N ALA A 188 -6.43 -9.12 0.35
CA ALA A 188 -4.98 -9.21 0.24
C ALA A 188 -4.38 -9.71 1.57
N ILE A 189 -3.43 -10.63 1.48
CA ILE A 189 -2.77 -11.26 2.63
C ILE A 189 -1.27 -10.97 2.54
N GLY A 190 -0.71 -10.37 3.58
CA GLY A 190 0.72 -10.12 3.71
C GLY A 190 1.35 -10.98 4.81
N THR A 191 1.39 -10.44 6.02
CA THR A 191 2.06 -11.06 7.19
C THR A 191 1.59 -12.49 7.48
N GLY A 192 0.29 -12.77 7.33
CA GLY A 192 -0.25 -14.12 7.54
C GLY A 192 0.40 -15.17 6.62
N ALA A 193 0.61 -14.82 5.34
CA ALA A 193 1.29 -15.71 4.40
C ALA A 193 2.78 -15.86 4.74
N MET A 194 3.45 -14.78 5.14
CA MET A 194 4.85 -14.82 5.55
C MET A 194 5.06 -15.70 6.80
N VAL A 195 4.17 -15.59 7.78
CA VAL A 195 4.19 -16.43 8.99
C VAL A 195 3.99 -17.91 8.61
N ALA A 196 3.05 -18.19 7.73
CA ALA A 196 2.80 -19.56 7.24
C ALA A 196 4.02 -20.16 6.52
N LEU A 197 4.83 -19.33 5.87
CA LEU A 197 6.09 -19.72 5.22
C LEU A 197 7.30 -19.75 6.19
N ASN A 198 7.07 -19.63 7.51
CA ASN A 198 8.12 -19.52 8.52
C ASN A 198 9.10 -18.35 8.29
N CYS A 199 8.65 -17.26 7.69
CA CYS A 199 9.44 -16.04 7.61
C CYS A 199 9.84 -15.59 9.03
N ASN A 200 11.08 -15.21 9.22
CA ASN A 200 11.67 -14.83 10.52
C ASN A 200 11.83 -15.94 11.56
N LYS A 201 11.59 -17.21 11.22
CA LYS A 201 11.75 -18.32 12.18
C LYS A 201 13.17 -18.44 12.76
N GLU A 202 14.16 -18.06 11.97
CA GLU A 202 15.58 -18.19 12.31
C GLU A 202 16.25 -16.87 12.71
N ILE A 203 15.51 -15.76 12.77
CA ILE A 203 16.08 -14.48 13.21
C ILE A 203 16.21 -14.50 14.72
N PRO A 204 17.45 -14.43 15.27
CA PRO A 204 17.64 -14.34 16.71
C PRO A 204 16.93 -13.10 17.27
N GLU A 205 16.31 -13.25 18.44
CA GLU A 205 15.55 -12.16 19.10
C GLU A 205 16.40 -10.88 19.26
N SER A 206 17.72 -11.05 19.55
CA SER A 206 18.68 -9.94 19.63
C SER A 206 18.92 -9.17 18.33
N ASN A 207 18.56 -9.73 17.18
CA ASN A 207 18.70 -9.07 15.87
C ASN A 207 17.37 -8.52 15.37
N PHE A 208 16.26 -8.93 15.98
CA PHE A 208 14.93 -8.55 15.57
C PHE A 208 14.74 -7.02 15.59
N GLU A 209 15.16 -6.35 16.66
CA GLU A 209 15.09 -4.89 16.79
C GLU A 209 15.92 -4.17 15.71
N LYS A 210 17.13 -4.68 15.43
CA LYS A 210 18.01 -4.11 14.38
C LYS A 210 17.42 -4.29 12.99
N GLU A 211 16.78 -5.42 12.74
CA GLU A 211 16.17 -5.71 11.42
C GLU A 211 14.83 -5.03 11.22
N MET A 212 14.09 -4.77 12.28
CA MET A 212 12.83 -4.04 12.24
C MET A 212 13.01 -2.53 12.02
N GLY A 213 14.25 -2.03 12.02
CA GLY A 213 14.53 -0.60 11.83
C GLY A 213 14.06 0.26 13.00
N VAL A 214 13.94 -0.32 14.19
CA VAL A 214 13.75 0.42 15.43
C VAL A 214 15.07 1.12 15.74
N PRO A 215 15.09 2.45 15.96
CA PRO A 215 16.32 3.19 16.25
C PRO A 215 16.93 2.82 17.58
#